data_2c8b137a6c19a890a4fc7041809a50e4
#
_entry.id   2c8b137a6c19a890a4fc7041809a50e4
#
_cell.length_a   1.000
_cell.length_b   1.000
_cell.length_c   1.000
_cell.angle_alpha   90.00
_cell.angle_beta   90.00
_cell.angle_gamma   90.00
#
_symmetry.space_group_name_H-M   'P 1'
#
loop_
_entity.id
_entity.type
_entity.pdbx_description
1 polymer ?
#
loop_
_entity_poly.entity_id
_entity_poly.type
_entity_poly.pdbx_seq_one_letter_code
_entity_poly.pdbx_strand_id
1 'polypeptide(L)'
;MSHIYRDQAAGLREEFSNTQTKIITVVSGKGGVGKSVLSVNIAADLATHGKRILLFDSDAGFANASILMGNTVKITLSEYMRGNVTFNECVQDTEFGVKIISSGFDFTDWKIFQNNFNDSIMDEFLNLLKEVDFFIIDVGAGYSEKLNNFYLNSDTIFLITVPEPTAVVNAYTLLKALSVLNVDGEIEIILNMIKNKNEVEMVKSVLSRTAKRFLNREINNFHEISYDENVHMSVKRQIPLISLKENSRFSKDIKKITSNILNIKTSSHSNFAQRLKEMFGKDH
;
A
#
# COMPACT_ATOMS: atom_id res chain seq x y z
N MET A 1 24.49 32.48 31.03
CA MET A 1 23.46 32.66 30.01
C MET A 1 23.32 31.33 29.28
N SER A 2 22.39 30.52 29.69
CA SER A 2 22.12 29.20 29.08
C SER A 2 21.28 29.43 27.83
N HIS A 3 21.84 29.15 26.67
CA HIS A 3 21.09 29.06 25.41
C HIS A 3 20.13 27.90 25.50
N ILE A 4 18.85 28.21 25.64
CA ILE A 4 17.75 27.25 25.48
C ILE A 4 17.70 26.95 23.97
N TYR A 5 18.33 25.88 23.57
CA TYR A 5 17.97 25.21 22.31
C TYR A 5 16.55 24.67 22.50
N ARG A 6 15.56 25.44 22.09
CA ARG A 6 14.22 24.88 21.89
C ARG A 6 14.40 23.77 20.85
N ASP A 7 14.16 22.55 21.28
CA ASP A 7 14.12 21.39 20.39
C ASP A 7 13.01 21.61 19.35
N GLN A 8 13.39 22.12 18.18
CA GLN A 8 12.47 22.32 17.06
C GLN A 8 11.82 20.99 16.64
N ALA A 9 12.52 19.86 16.88
CA ALA A 9 12.00 18.53 16.68
C ALA A 9 10.88 18.17 17.69
N ALA A 10 10.87 18.75 18.90
CA ALA A 10 9.79 18.51 19.88
C ALA A 10 8.48 19.17 19.44
N GLY A 11 8.53 20.39 18.90
CA GLY A 11 7.34 21.06 18.35
C GLY A 11 6.75 20.33 17.14
N LEU A 12 7.63 19.86 16.26
CA LEU A 12 7.23 19.00 15.14
C LEU A 12 6.61 17.69 15.63
N ARG A 13 7.19 17.02 16.63
CA ARG A 13 6.66 15.77 17.21
C ARG A 13 5.26 15.94 17.80
N GLU A 14 4.98 17.06 18.43
CA GLU A 14 3.67 17.37 19.02
C GLU A 14 2.62 17.65 17.92
N GLU A 15 3.00 18.31 16.85
CA GLU A 15 2.16 18.59 15.67
C GLU A 15 1.85 17.31 14.87
N PHE A 16 2.77 16.34 14.85
CA PHE A 16 2.62 15.04 14.17
C PHE A 16 1.84 14.00 14.97
N SER A 17 1.66 14.17 16.28
CA SER A 17 0.85 13.28 17.10
C SER A 17 -0.64 13.27 16.72
N ASN A 18 -1.08 14.27 15.94
CA ASN A 18 -2.44 14.44 15.46
C ASN A 18 -2.66 14.07 13.98
N THR A 19 -1.65 13.54 13.29
CA THR A 19 -1.84 13.13 11.88
C THR A 19 -2.68 11.86 11.83
N GLN A 20 -3.86 11.93 11.24
CA GLN A 20 -4.81 10.81 11.11
C GLN A 20 -4.63 10.03 9.80
N THR A 21 -3.49 10.16 9.14
CA THR A 21 -3.22 9.45 7.87
C THR A 21 -3.19 7.95 8.11
N LYS A 22 -4.03 7.23 7.37
CA LYS A 22 -4.11 5.78 7.44
C LYS A 22 -3.15 5.12 6.44
N ILE A 23 -2.33 4.20 6.93
CA ILE A 23 -1.35 3.48 6.12
C ILE A 23 -1.90 2.12 5.74
N ILE A 24 -2.01 1.88 4.43
CA ILE A 24 -2.49 0.62 3.87
C ILE A 24 -1.39 0.03 2.98
N THR A 25 -0.89 -1.15 3.33
CA THR A 25 0.08 -1.85 2.48
C THR A 25 -0.60 -2.98 1.72
N VAL A 26 -0.43 -3.00 0.40
CA VAL A 26 -1.02 -4.00 -0.49
C VAL A 26 0.06 -4.98 -0.91
N VAL A 27 -0.14 -6.25 -0.56
CA VAL A 27 0.85 -7.32 -0.71
C VAL A 27 0.28 -8.53 -1.46
N SER A 28 1.15 -9.32 -2.07
CA SER A 28 0.77 -10.60 -2.66
C SER A 28 1.92 -11.58 -2.64
N GLY A 29 1.64 -12.86 -2.42
CA GLY A 29 2.67 -13.91 -2.44
C GLY A 29 3.11 -14.31 -3.86
N LYS A 30 2.38 -13.91 -4.91
CA LYS A 30 2.60 -14.28 -6.32
C LYS A 30 2.37 -13.07 -7.22
N GLY A 31 3.19 -12.92 -8.27
CA GLY A 31 2.97 -11.93 -9.32
C GLY A 31 1.72 -12.24 -10.16
N GLY A 32 1.12 -11.21 -10.74
CA GLY A 32 -0.02 -11.36 -11.67
C GLY A 32 -1.39 -11.59 -11.00
N VAL A 33 -1.50 -11.53 -9.69
CA VAL A 33 -2.79 -11.68 -8.96
C VAL A 33 -3.66 -10.41 -8.98
N GLY A 34 -3.21 -9.35 -9.64
CA GLY A 34 -3.94 -8.10 -9.78
C GLY A 34 -3.69 -7.06 -8.69
N LYS A 35 -2.60 -7.17 -7.92
CA LYS A 35 -2.25 -6.29 -6.82
C LYS A 35 -2.32 -4.80 -7.20
N SER A 36 -1.52 -4.34 -8.15
CA SER A 36 -1.49 -2.93 -8.57
C SER A 36 -2.81 -2.46 -9.20
N VAL A 37 -3.53 -3.34 -9.90
CA VAL A 37 -4.88 -3.04 -10.40
C VAL A 37 -5.84 -2.76 -9.24
N LEU A 38 -5.78 -3.55 -8.16
CA LEU A 38 -6.61 -3.31 -6.97
C LEU A 38 -6.18 -2.03 -6.26
N SER A 39 -4.87 -1.81 -6.07
CA SER A 39 -4.32 -0.60 -5.43
C SER A 39 -4.82 0.68 -6.12
N VAL A 40 -4.72 0.77 -7.45
CA VAL A 40 -5.16 1.96 -8.21
C VAL A 40 -6.68 2.14 -8.18
N ASN A 41 -7.46 1.06 -8.22
CA ASN A 41 -8.91 1.17 -8.19
C ASN A 41 -9.44 1.54 -6.80
N ILE A 42 -8.84 1.02 -5.72
CA ILE A 42 -9.15 1.40 -4.35
C ILE A 42 -8.79 2.88 -4.13
N ALA A 43 -7.60 3.31 -4.57
CA ALA A 43 -7.16 4.71 -4.47
C ALA A 43 -8.12 5.65 -5.22
N ALA A 44 -8.47 5.33 -6.47
CA ALA A 44 -9.37 6.14 -7.27
C ALA A 44 -10.78 6.22 -6.66
N ASP A 45 -11.33 5.11 -6.13
CA ASP A 45 -12.64 5.13 -5.50
C ASP A 45 -12.64 5.95 -4.19
N LEU A 46 -11.62 5.83 -3.34
CA LEU A 46 -11.47 6.65 -2.15
C LEU A 46 -11.39 8.15 -2.50
N ALA A 47 -10.71 8.51 -3.59
CA ALA A 47 -10.64 9.88 -4.08
C ALA A 47 -12.02 10.42 -4.50
N THR A 48 -12.90 9.60 -5.10
CA THR A 48 -14.29 10.01 -5.42
C THR A 48 -15.13 10.33 -4.17
N HIS A 49 -14.74 9.81 -2.99
CA HIS A 49 -15.35 10.13 -1.71
C HIS A 49 -14.72 11.36 -1.02
N GLY A 50 -13.96 12.17 -1.78
CA GLY A 50 -13.33 13.39 -1.27
C GLY A 50 -12.13 13.12 -0.36
N LYS A 51 -11.56 11.93 -0.37
CA LYS A 51 -10.36 11.60 0.38
C LYS A 51 -9.11 11.98 -0.40
N ARG A 52 -8.12 12.49 0.30
CA ARG A 52 -6.80 12.82 -0.24
C ARG A 52 -5.93 11.58 -0.14
N ILE A 53 -5.46 11.09 -1.28
CA ILE A 53 -4.77 9.81 -1.39
C ILE A 53 -3.35 10.02 -1.91
N LEU A 54 -2.38 9.39 -1.24
CA LEU A 54 -1.05 9.16 -1.78
C LEU A 54 -0.87 7.66 -2.06
N LEU A 55 -0.59 7.32 -3.30
CA LEU A 55 -0.23 5.97 -3.72
C LEU A 55 1.28 5.89 -3.95
N PHE A 56 1.94 5.03 -3.21
CA PHE A 56 3.37 4.76 -3.35
C PHE A 56 3.58 3.42 -4.06
N ASP A 57 4.13 3.49 -5.28
CA ASP A 57 4.53 2.31 -6.04
C ASP A 57 5.97 1.95 -5.71
N SER A 58 6.14 0.90 -4.89
CA SER A 58 7.46 0.42 -4.46
C SER A 58 7.96 -0.78 -5.27
N ASP A 59 7.25 -1.18 -6.35
CA ASP A 59 7.66 -2.31 -7.17
C ASP A 59 8.91 -1.93 -8.00
N ALA A 60 9.97 -2.70 -7.81
CA ALA A 60 11.28 -2.42 -8.40
C ALA A 60 11.24 -2.49 -9.94
N GLY A 61 11.58 -1.39 -10.59
CA GLY A 61 11.82 -1.32 -12.03
C GLY A 61 10.59 -1.15 -12.92
N PHE A 62 9.37 -1.24 -12.39
CA PHE A 62 8.14 -1.06 -13.17
C PHE A 62 7.17 -0.15 -12.42
N ALA A 63 7.01 1.09 -12.86
CA ALA A 63 6.03 2.02 -12.33
C ALA A 63 4.59 1.59 -12.73
N ASN A 64 4.18 0.42 -12.26
CA ASN A 64 2.93 -0.23 -12.68
C ASN A 64 1.69 0.61 -12.32
N ALA A 65 1.66 1.16 -11.11
CA ALA A 65 0.52 1.94 -10.64
C ALA A 65 0.34 3.24 -11.43
N SER A 66 1.43 3.95 -11.71
CA SER A 66 1.38 5.18 -12.52
C SER A 66 0.92 4.92 -13.94
N ILE A 67 1.44 3.86 -14.58
CA ILE A 67 1.02 3.46 -15.93
C ILE A 67 -0.48 3.12 -15.96
N LEU A 68 -0.97 2.40 -14.93
CA LEU A 68 -2.38 2.02 -14.83
C LEU A 68 -3.32 3.24 -14.64
N MET A 69 -2.77 4.38 -14.21
CA MET A 69 -3.47 5.65 -14.08
C MET A 69 -3.15 6.65 -15.22
N GLY A 70 -2.60 6.17 -16.33
CA GLY A 70 -2.34 7.00 -17.52
C GLY A 70 -1.14 7.94 -17.40
N ASN A 71 -0.40 7.88 -16.27
CA ASN A 71 0.78 8.70 -16.08
C ASN A 71 2.00 8.05 -16.71
N THR A 72 2.73 8.79 -17.54
CA THR A 72 4.03 8.35 -18.05
C THR A 72 5.07 8.72 -17.00
N VAL A 73 5.43 7.77 -16.16
CA VAL A 73 6.39 8.03 -15.07
C VAL A 73 7.76 8.24 -15.66
N LYS A 74 8.22 9.47 -15.60
CA LYS A 74 9.61 9.82 -15.90
C LYS A 74 10.39 10.23 -14.66
N ILE A 75 9.68 10.59 -13.56
CA ILE A 75 10.28 11.15 -12.35
C ILE A 75 9.99 10.22 -11.20
N THR A 76 11.05 9.70 -10.59
CA THR A 76 10.97 8.71 -9.52
C THR A 76 11.84 9.15 -8.33
N LEU A 77 11.66 8.54 -7.18
CA LEU A 77 12.55 8.76 -6.04
C LEU A 77 14.01 8.41 -6.34
N SER A 78 14.26 7.45 -7.24
CA SER A 78 15.62 7.12 -7.70
C SER A 78 16.28 8.33 -8.39
N GLU A 79 15.55 9.08 -9.21
CA GLU A 79 16.06 10.30 -9.84
C GLU A 79 16.31 11.43 -8.82
N TYR A 80 15.44 11.59 -7.83
CA TYR A 80 15.67 12.50 -6.71
C TYR A 80 16.94 12.15 -5.94
N MET A 81 17.16 10.88 -5.66
CA MET A 81 18.37 10.38 -4.98
C MET A 81 19.66 10.67 -5.74
N ARG A 82 19.59 10.72 -7.06
CA ARG A 82 20.73 11.09 -7.93
C ARG A 82 20.94 12.60 -8.03
N GLY A 83 20.05 13.39 -7.40
CA GLY A 83 20.09 14.85 -7.45
C GLY A 83 19.61 15.45 -8.77
N ASN A 84 18.91 14.67 -9.60
CA ASN A 84 18.44 15.11 -10.91
C ASN A 84 17.14 15.92 -10.83
N VAL A 85 16.35 15.72 -9.78
CA VAL A 85 15.01 16.31 -9.57
C VAL A 85 14.81 16.64 -8.10
N THR A 86 13.83 17.48 -7.80
CA THR A 86 13.37 17.77 -6.42
C THR A 86 12.38 16.70 -5.95
N PHE A 87 12.17 16.59 -4.65
CA PHE A 87 11.17 15.67 -4.08
C PHE A 87 9.75 15.97 -4.58
N ASN A 88 9.40 17.26 -4.67
CA ASN A 88 8.09 17.70 -5.16
C ASN A 88 7.83 17.25 -6.61
N GLU A 89 8.85 17.17 -7.47
CA GLU A 89 8.71 16.66 -8.82
C GLU A 89 8.43 15.15 -8.87
N CYS A 90 8.79 14.41 -7.82
CA CYS A 90 8.46 12.99 -7.69
C CYS A 90 6.98 12.75 -7.37
N VAL A 91 6.28 13.77 -6.84
CA VAL A 91 4.85 13.69 -6.50
C VAL A 91 4.03 14.05 -7.73
N GLN A 92 3.36 13.09 -8.32
CA GLN A 92 2.59 13.28 -9.54
C GLN A 92 1.09 13.24 -9.25
N ASP A 93 0.37 14.28 -9.70
CA ASP A 93 -1.08 14.28 -9.69
C ASP A 93 -1.64 13.45 -10.84
N THR A 94 -2.73 12.74 -10.60
CA THR A 94 -3.47 12.00 -11.61
C THR A 94 -4.81 12.65 -11.91
N GLU A 95 -5.38 12.36 -13.09
CA GLU A 95 -6.75 12.79 -13.44
C GLU A 95 -7.83 12.21 -12.50
N PHE A 96 -7.47 11.21 -11.68
CA PHE A 96 -8.38 10.52 -10.76
C PHE A 96 -8.34 11.08 -9.33
N GLY A 97 -7.67 12.21 -9.10
CA GLY A 97 -7.57 12.83 -7.78
C GLY A 97 -6.63 12.08 -6.81
N VAL A 98 -5.76 11.24 -7.33
CA VAL A 98 -4.76 10.49 -6.57
C VAL A 98 -3.38 11.06 -6.83
N LYS A 99 -2.60 11.34 -5.76
CA LYS A 99 -1.17 11.62 -5.88
C LYS A 99 -0.40 10.31 -5.94
N ILE A 100 0.58 10.22 -6.83
CA ILE A 100 1.44 9.03 -6.97
C ILE A 100 2.90 9.41 -6.79
N ILE A 101 3.63 8.56 -6.07
CA ILE A 101 5.08 8.52 -6.05
C ILE A 101 5.52 7.12 -6.49
N SER A 102 6.45 7.04 -7.44
CA SER A 102 7.10 5.79 -7.81
C SER A 102 8.51 5.74 -7.25
N SER A 103 8.88 4.61 -6.66
CA SER A 103 10.22 4.43 -6.13
C SER A 103 11.28 4.48 -7.25
N GLY A 104 11.01 3.81 -8.36
CA GLY A 104 11.97 3.63 -9.44
C GLY A 104 13.24 2.88 -9.00
N PHE A 105 13.22 2.28 -7.80
CA PHE A 105 14.37 1.62 -7.23
C PHE A 105 14.59 0.26 -7.86
N ASP A 106 15.80 0.03 -8.32
CA ASP A 106 16.30 -1.32 -8.47
C ASP A 106 16.79 -1.85 -7.10
N PHE A 107 17.34 -3.06 -7.12
CA PHE A 107 17.81 -3.70 -5.90
C PHE A 107 18.92 -2.89 -5.18
N THR A 108 19.70 -2.14 -5.90
CA THR A 108 20.84 -1.35 -5.40
C THR A 108 20.35 0.00 -4.87
N ASP A 109 19.43 0.62 -5.58
CA ASP A 109 18.88 1.94 -5.25
C ASP A 109 18.17 1.96 -3.89
N TRP A 110 17.48 0.86 -3.51
CA TRP A 110 16.83 0.77 -2.20
C TRP A 110 17.80 0.90 -1.03
N LYS A 111 18.98 0.25 -1.11
CA LYS A 111 20.02 0.40 -0.08
C LYS A 111 20.58 1.82 -0.05
N ILE A 112 20.76 2.43 -1.21
CA ILE A 112 21.23 3.82 -1.32
C ILE A 112 20.18 4.75 -0.69
N PHE A 113 18.91 4.53 -0.97
CA PHE A 113 17.82 5.30 -0.39
C PHE A 113 17.83 5.21 1.13
N GLN A 114 17.81 4.01 1.70
CA GLN A 114 17.85 3.83 3.16
C GLN A 114 19.09 4.49 3.79
N ASN A 115 20.26 4.42 3.12
CA ASN A 115 21.49 5.02 3.62
C ASN A 115 21.48 6.54 3.58
N ASN A 116 20.80 7.14 2.61
CA ASN A 116 20.74 8.59 2.39
C ASN A 116 19.45 9.20 2.94
N PHE A 117 18.52 8.38 3.48
CA PHE A 117 17.32 8.88 4.12
C PHE A 117 17.71 9.68 5.36
N ASN A 118 17.63 10.99 5.24
CA ASN A 118 18.02 11.97 6.25
C ASN A 118 16.81 12.78 6.73
N ASP A 119 17.02 13.63 7.70
CA ASP A 119 15.95 14.46 8.29
C ASP A 119 15.26 15.37 7.25
N SER A 120 15.97 15.84 6.23
CA SER A 120 15.38 16.68 5.18
C SER A 120 14.38 15.92 4.32
N ILE A 121 14.76 14.72 3.86
CA ILE A 121 13.84 13.84 3.09
C ILE A 121 12.65 13.43 3.95
N MET A 122 12.92 13.16 5.23
CA MET A 122 11.89 12.84 6.21
C MET A 122 10.87 13.97 6.35
N ASP A 123 11.34 15.22 6.47
CA ASP A 123 10.46 16.38 6.60
C ASP A 123 9.60 16.58 5.34
N GLU A 124 10.16 16.39 4.16
CA GLU A 124 9.41 16.48 2.89
C GLU A 124 8.32 15.42 2.81
N PHE A 125 8.62 14.15 3.16
CA PHE A 125 7.63 13.09 3.24
C PHE A 125 6.56 13.38 4.29
N LEU A 126 6.96 13.81 5.49
CA LEU A 126 6.02 14.15 6.56
C LEU A 126 5.07 15.27 6.16
N ASN A 127 5.58 16.32 5.52
CA ASN A 127 4.75 17.42 5.07
C ASN A 127 3.73 16.95 4.03
N LEU A 128 4.13 16.11 3.08
CA LEU A 128 3.22 15.52 2.11
C LEU A 128 2.15 14.66 2.79
N LEU A 129 2.54 13.83 3.76
CA LEU A 129 1.63 12.91 4.42
C LEU A 129 0.64 13.59 5.39
N LYS A 130 0.95 14.80 5.90
CA LYS A 130 -0.03 15.63 6.63
C LYS A 130 -1.22 16.02 5.75
N GLU A 131 -1.01 16.10 4.44
CA GLU A 131 -2.02 16.54 3.49
C GLU A 131 -2.91 15.40 3.00
N VAL A 132 -2.63 14.14 3.35
CA VAL A 132 -3.39 12.99 2.85
C VAL A 132 -4.12 12.25 3.96
N ASP A 133 -5.27 11.66 3.61
CA ASP A 133 -6.08 10.86 4.51
C ASP A 133 -5.65 9.38 4.48
N PHE A 134 -5.15 8.93 3.31
CA PHE A 134 -4.67 7.56 3.11
C PHE A 134 -3.34 7.53 2.37
N PHE A 135 -2.41 6.76 2.93
CA PHE A 135 -1.15 6.40 2.30
C PHE A 135 -1.21 4.93 1.91
N ILE A 136 -1.36 4.66 0.61
CA ILE A 136 -1.46 3.30 0.06
C ILE A 136 -0.11 2.92 -0.52
N ILE A 137 0.43 1.79 -0.08
CA ILE A 137 1.75 1.28 -0.50
C ILE A 137 1.54 0.01 -1.32
N ASP A 138 1.83 0.08 -2.62
CA ASP A 138 1.83 -1.06 -3.54
C ASP A 138 3.23 -1.67 -3.59
N VAL A 139 3.45 -2.78 -2.88
CA VAL A 139 4.77 -3.43 -2.80
C VAL A 139 4.94 -4.53 -3.84
N GLY A 140 6.18 -4.86 -4.19
CA GLY A 140 6.49 -5.98 -5.10
C GLY A 140 5.90 -7.31 -4.63
N ALA A 141 5.74 -8.27 -5.55
CA ALA A 141 5.20 -9.59 -5.21
C ALA A 141 6.24 -10.44 -4.44
N GLY A 142 5.74 -11.27 -3.54
CA GLY A 142 6.56 -12.13 -2.67
C GLY A 142 6.95 -11.46 -1.36
N TYR A 143 7.57 -12.24 -0.48
CA TYR A 143 8.14 -11.72 0.76
C TYR A 143 9.56 -11.20 0.54
N SER A 144 9.85 -10.05 1.10
CA SER A 144 11.20 -9.50 1.17
C SER A 144 11.41 -8.84 2.53
N GLU A 145 12.50 -9.18 3.20
CA GLU A 145 12.88 -8.56 4.49
C GLU A 145 13.02 -7.03 4.39
N LYS A 146 13.38 -6.51 3.21
CA LYS A 146 13.48 -5.08 2.94
C LYS A 146 12.14 -4.33 3.09
N LEU A 147 11.02 -5.06 2.99
CA LEU A 147 9.69 -4.51 3.11
C LEU A 147 9.11 -4.66 4.53
N ASN A 148 9.87 -5.27 5.47
CA ASN A 148 9.41 -5.50 6.83
C ASN A 148 8.93 -4.23 7.51
N ASN A 149 9.65 -3.12 7.30
CA ASN A 149 9.30 -1.85 7.90
C ASN A 149 7.96 -1.30 7.40
N PHE A 150 7.60 -1.55 6.14
CA PHE A 150 6.27 -1.23 5.63
C PHE A 150 5.21 -2.09 6.31
N TYR A 151 5.45 -3.38 6.47
CA TYR A 151 4.49 -4.29 7.12
C TYR A 151 4.27 -3.93 8.60
N LEU A 152 5.35 -3.66 9.34
CA LEU A 152 5.30 -3.33 10.77
C LEU A 152 4.58 -2.01 11.05
N ASN A 153 4.64 -1.08 10.11
CA ASN A 153 4.08 0.26 10.29
C ASN A 153 2.74 0.49 9.57
N SER A 154 2.14 -0.55 9.00
CA SER A 154 0.82 -0.48 8.37
C SER A 154 -0.31 -0.58 9.38
N ASP A 155 -1.38 0.21 9.19
CA ASP A 155 -2.64 0.07 9.93
C ASP A 155 -3.45 -1.12 9.39
N THR A 156 -3.37 -1.33 8.07
CA THR A 156 -4.01 -2.45 7.40
C THR A 156 -3.09 -3.03 6.32
N ILE A 157 -3.03 -4.35 6.26
CA ILE A 157 -2.32 -5.08 5.20
C ILE A 157 -3.35 -5.84 4.37
N PHE A 158 -3.51 -5.46 3.11
CA PHE A 158 -4.30 -6.21 2.14
C PHE A 158 -3.44 -7.30 1.49
N LEU A 159 -3.66 -8.54 1.88
CA LEU A 159 -3.03 -9.70 1.28
C LEU A 159 -3.88 -10.21 0.13
N ILE A 160 -3.39 -10.00 -1.11
CA ILE A 160 -4.13 -10.37 -2.32
C ILE A 160 -3.71 -11.77 -2.79
N THR A 161 -4.71 -12.58 -3.09
CA THR A 161 -4.53 -13.90 -3.70
C THR A 161 -5.65 -14.20 -4.71
N VAL A 162 -5.51 -15.28 -5.44
CA VAL A 162 -6.51 -15.80 -6.39
C VAL A 162 -6.81 -17.26 -6.05
N PRO A 163 -7.96 -17.83 -6.49
CA PRO A 163 -8.35 -19.20 -6.18
C PRO A 163 -7.55 -20.23 -7.00
N GLU A 164 -6.23 -20.08 -7.02
CA GLU A 164 -5.29 -21.04 -7.63
C GLU A 164 -4.45 -21.70 -6.54
N PRO A 165 -4.18 -23.01 -6.58
CA PRO A 165 -3.44 -23.72 -5.54
C PRO A 165 -2.09 -23.08 -5.21
N THR A 166 -1.31 -22.70 -6.22
CA THR A 166 0.01 -22.06 -6.02
C THR A 166 -0.10 -20.68 -5.39
N ALA A 167 -1.11 -19.89 -5.76
CA ALA A 167 -1.33 -18.57 -5.17
C ALA A 167 -1.75 -18.68 -3.70
N VAL A 168 -2.59 -19.65 -3.36
CA VAL A 168 -3.02 -19.91 -1.97
C VAL A 168 -1.84 -20.33 -1.09
N VAL A 169 -0.94 -21.21 -1.59
CA VAL A 169 0.28 -21.60 -0.86
C VAL A 169 1.20 -20.39 -0.65
N ASN A 170 1.39 -19.56 -1.66
CA ASN A 170 2.21 -18.36 -1.55
C ASN A 170 1.60 -17.31 -0.61
N ALA A 171 0.26 -17.16 -0.62
CA ALA A 171 -0.44 -16.30 0.33
C ALA A 171 -0.25 -16.80 1.78
N TYR A 172 -0.33 -18.10 2.02
CA TYR A 172 -0.05 -18.67 3.33
C TYR A 172 1.40 -18.43 3.76
N THR A 173 2.37 -18.57 2.85
CA THR A 173 3.79 -18.32 3.15
C THR A 173 4.02 -16.87 3.57
N LEU A 174 3.39 -15.92 2.86
CA LEU A 174 3.45 -14.50 3.20
C LEU A 174 2.77 -14.23 4.55
N LEU A 175 1.59 -14.80 4.78
CA LEU A 175 0.89 -14.70 6.06
C LEU A 175 1.73 -15.24 7.22
N LYS A 176 2.46 -16.33 7.00
CA LYS A 176 3.40 -16.87 7.99
C LYS A 176 4.51 -15.88 8.30
N ALA A 177 5.11 -15.26 7.29
CA ALA A 177 6.16 -14.25 7.49
C ALA A 177 5.63 -13.05 8.27
N LEU A 178 4.46 -12.51 7.91
CA LEU A 178 3.81 -11.41 8.64
C LEU A 178 3.48 -11.79 10.10
N SER A 179 3.12 -13.04 10.36
CA SER A 179 2.86 -13.52 11.73
C SER A 179 4.14 -13.65 12.56
N VAL A 180 5.25 -14.07 11.94
CA VAL A 180 6.57 -14.13 12.61
C VAL A 180 7.07 -12.72 12.95
N LEU A 181 6.79 -11.74 12.09
CA LEU A 181 7.11 -10.33 12.33
C LEU A 181 6.27 -9.69 13.44
N ASN A 182 5.20 -10.36 13.90
CA ASN A 182 4.25 -9.82 14.88
C ASN A 182 3.69 -8.46 14.46
N VAL A 183 3.26 -8.33 13.20
CA VAL A 183 2.66 -7.08 12.72
C VAL A 183 1.40 -6.75 13.53
N ASP A 184 1.30 -5.51 14.01
CA ASP A 184 0.16 -5.02 14.79
C ASP A 184 -1.03 -4.67 13.89
N GLY A 185 -0.76 -4.30 12.64
CA GLY A 185 -1.77 -3.95 11.65
C GLY A 185 -2.75 -5.08 11.36
N GLU A 186 -3.96 -4.70 10.98
CA GLU A 186 -5.00 -5.63 10.61
C GLU A 186 -4.66 -6.31 9.26
N ILE A 187 -4.68 -7.66 9.21
CA ILE A 187 -4.46 -8.39 7.97
C ILE A 187 -5.81 -8.80 7.41
N GLU A 188 -6.14 -8.28 6.23
CA GLU A 188 -7.34 -8.60 5.48
C GLU A 188 -6.98 -9.31 4.18
N ILE A 189 -7.71 -10.35 3.82
CA ILE A 189 -7.45 -11.12 2.60
C ILE A 189 -8.39 -10.70 1.50
N ILE A 190 -7.85 -10.34 0.34
CA ILE A 190 -8.62 -10.07 -0.87
C ILE A 190 -8.48 -11.25 -1.82
N LEU A 191 -9.56 -11.98 -2.02
CA LEU A 191 -9.68 -13.03 -3.03
C LEU A 191 -10.09 -12.38 -4.35
N ASN A 192 -9.16 -12.32 -5.30
CA ASN A 192 -9.38 -11.69 -6.59
C ASN A 192 -9.68 -12.71 -7.71
N MET A 193 -10.23 -12.23 -8.82
CA MET A 193 -10.51 -13.01 -10.02
C MET A 193 -11.45 -14.20 -9.79
N ILE A 194 -12.42 -14.06 -8.91
CA ILE A 194 -13.37 -15.12 -8.56
C ILE A 194 -14.33 -15.36 -9.72
N LYS A 195 -14.37 -16.61 -10.21
CA LYS A 195 -15.33 -17.07 -11.22
C LYS A 195 -16.44 -17.93 -10.61
N ASN A 196 -16.14 -18.62 -9.51
CA ASN A 196 -17.04 -19.58 -8.88
C ASN A 196 -17.04 -19.42 -7.36
N LYS A 197 -18.22 -19.37 -6.73
CA LYS A 197 -18.35 -19.24 -5.28
C LYS A 197 -17.80 -20.43 -4.49
N ASN A 198 -17.84 -21.62 -5.05
CA ASN A 198 -17.30 -22.82 -4.39
C ASN A 198 -15.77 -22.71 -4.17
N GLU A 199 -15.05 -22.05 -5.10
CA GLU A 199 -13.61 -21.80 -4.98
C GLU A 199 -13.30 -20.88 -3.80
N VAL A 200 -14.16 -19.88 -3.56
CA VAL A 200 -14.04 -18.94 -2.45
C VAL A 200 -14.07 -19.64 -1.10
N GLU A 201 -15.11 -20.46 -0.87
CA GLU A 201 -15.30 -21.16 0.41
C GLU A 201 -14.14 -22.13 0.68
N MET A 202 -13.64 -22.81 -0.36
CA MET A 202 -12.47 -23.67 -0.24
C MET A 202 -11.24 -22.89 0.19
N VAL A 203 -10.93 -21.78 -0.48
CA VAL A 203 -9.75 -20.96 -0.16
C VAL A 203 -9.85 -20.34 1.24
N LYS A 204 -11.00 -19.75 1.58
CA LYS A 204 -11.26 -19.22 2.93
C LYS A 204 -11.03 -20.29 4.00
N SER A 205 -11.62 -21.47 3.82
CA SER A 205 -11.50 -22.59 4.75
C SER A 205 -10.05 -23.06 4.91
N VAL A 206 -9.30 -23.16 3.80
CA VAL A 206 -7.88 -23.57 3.83
C VAL A 206 -7.04 -22.51 4.56
N LEU A 207 -7.13 -21.24 4.17
CA LEU A 207 -6.32 -20.17 4.76
C LEU A 207 -6.65 -19.99 6.25
N SER A 208 -7.94 -19.92 6.64
CA SER A 208 -8.35 -19.73 8.03
C SER A 208 -7.91 -20.90 8.92
N ARG A 209 -8.14 -22.15 8.48
CA ARG A 209 -7.73 -23.33 9.26
C ARG A 209 -6.21 -23.41 9.42
N THR A 210 -5.48 -23.11 8.35
CA THR A 210 -4.02 -23.20 8.35
C THR A 210 -3.42 -22.10 9.22
N ALA A 211 -3.94 -20.87 9.13
CA ALA A 211 -3.53 -19.75 9.97
C ALA A 211 -3.81 -20.04 11.45
N LYS A 212 -5.01 -20.50 11.79
CA LYS A 212 -5.36 -20.85 13.17
C LYS A 212 -4.48 -21.97 13.72
N ARG A 213 -4.25 -23.04 12.94
CA ARG A 213 -3.51 -24.22 13.38
C ARG A 213 -2.01 -23.99 13.54
N PHE A 214 -1.38 -23.25 12.64
CA PHE A 214 0.07 -23.13 12.57
C PHE A 214 0.62 -21.75 12.95
N LEU A 215 -0.22 -20.71 12.91
CA LEU A 215 0.21 -19.36 13.21
C LEU A 215 -0.47 -18.79 14.48
N ASN A 216 -1.40 -19.56 15.07
CA ASN A 216 -2.25 -19.12 16.17
C ASN A 216 -2.93 -17.77 15.90
N ARG A 217 -3.27 -17.51 14.61
CA ARG A 217 -3.88 -16.27 14.15
C ARG A 217 -5.23 -16.55 13.52
N GLU A 218 -6.24 -15.79 13.93
CA GLU A 218 -7.56 -15.82 13.30
C GLU A 218 -7.58 -14.80 12.16
N ILE A 219 -8.11 -15.23 11.00
CA ILE A 219 -8.36 -14.35 9.85
C ILE A 219 -9.87 -14.24 9.71
N ASN A 220 -10.39 -13.06 10.01
CA ASN A 220 -11.82 -12.80 10.01
C ASN A 220 -12.29 -12.01 8.78
N ASN A 221 -11.40 -11.22 8.19
CA ASN A 221 -11.74 -10.30 7.11
C ASN A 221 -11.31 -10.85 5.75
N PHE A 222 -12.31 -11.26 4.96
CA PHE A 222 -12.15 -11.68 3.57
C PHE A 222 -12.98 -10.80 2.67
N HIS A 223 -12.36 -10.26 1.64
CA HIS A 223 -13.01 -9.52 0.56
C HIS A 223 -12.99 -10.35 -0.71
N GLU A 224 -14.05 -10.24 -1.48
CA GLU A 224 -14.24 -11.00 -2.70
C GLU A 224 -14.32 -10.05 -3.89
N ILE A 225 -13.47 -10.29 -4.89
CA ILE A 225 -13.47 -9.54 -6.15
C ILE A 225 -13.79 -10.49 -7.28
N SER A 226 -14.91 -10.27 -7.92
CA SER A 226 -15.37 -11.03 -9.07
C SER A 226 -14.44 -10.85 -10.27
N TYR A 227 -14.23 -11.93 -11.02
CA TYR A 227 -13.60 -11.82 -12.34
C TYR A 227 -14.46 -10.95 -13.25
N ASP A 228 -13.82 -9.98 -13.92
CA ASP A 228 -14.47 -9.06 -14.84
C ASP A 228 -13.56 -8.81 -16.04
N GLU A 229 -14.04 -9.15 -17.26
CA GLU A 229 -13.28 -8.99 -18.50
C GLU A 229 -12.95 -7.51 -18.79
N ASN A 230 -13.75 -6.59 -18.25
CA ASN A 230 -13.49 -5.16 -18.42
C ASN A 230 -12.20 -4.68 -17.75
N VAL A 231 -11.66 -5.44 -16.76
CA VAL A 231 -10.36 -5.13 -16.13
C VAL A 231 -9.26 -5.12 -17.19
N HIS A 232 -9.26 -6.10 -18.12
CA HIS A 232 -8.26 -6.15 -19.18
C HIS A 232 -8.32 -4.93 -20.11
N MET A 233 -9.54 -4.47 -20.40
CA MET A 233 -9.75 -3.25 -21.19
C MET A 233 -9.27 -2.00 -20.44
N SER A 234 -9.54 -1.91 -19.14
CA SER A 234 -9.11 -0.77 -18.30
C SER A 234 -7.58 -0.66 -18.24
N VAL A 235 -6.90 -1.80 -18.07
CA VAL A 235 -5.43 -1.86 -18.12
C VAL A 235 -4.88 -1.37 -19.46
N LYS A 236 -5.46 -1.83 -20.58
CA LYS A 236 -5.03 -1.37 -21.91
C LYS A 236 -5.27 0.13 -22.14
N ARG A 237 -6.32 0.68 -21.57
CA ARG A 237 -6.66 2.10 -21.64
C ARG A 237 -5.93 2.96 -20.63
N GLN A 238 -5.24 2.33 -19.66
CA GLN A 238 -4.58 3.02 -18.56
C GLN A 238 -5.53 3.89 -17.73
N ILE A 239 -6.75 3.40 -17.52
CA ILE A 239 -7.81 4.06 -16.77
C ILE A 239 -8.33 3.08 -15.72
N PRO A 240 -8.37 3.43 -14.42
CA PRO A 240 -8.96 2.57 -13.39
C PRO A 240 -10.39 2.15 -13.77
N LEU A 241 -10.72 0.86 -13.60
CA LEU A 241 -12.02 0.35 -14.03
C LEU A 241 -13.18 1.01 -13.28
N ILE A 242 -12.97 1.39 -12.02
CA ILE A 242 -13.95 2.13 -11.23
C ILE A 242 -14.37 3.44 -11.91
N SER A 243 -13.44 4.13 -12.56
CA SER A 243 -13.70 5.37 -13.30
C SER A 243 -14.25 5.09 -14.70
N LEU A 244 -13.86 3.98 -15.33
CA LEU A 244 -14.27 3.64 -16.69
C LEU A 244 -15.66 2.98 -16.75
N LYS A 245 -15.96 2.09 -15.80
CA LYS A 245 -17.22 1.32 -15.67
C LYS A 245 -17.64 1.16 -14.22
N GLU A 246 -18.17 2.21 -13.66
CA GLU A 246 -18.57 2.30 -12.24
C GLU A 246 -19.51 1.18 -11.78
N ASN A 247 -20.38 0.71 -12.66
CA ASN A 247 -21.39 -0.32 -12.36
C ASN A 247 -20.96 -1.76 -12.71
N SER A 248 -19.70 -1.98 -13.11
CA SER A 248 -19.18 -3.32 -13.36
C SER A 248 -19.18 -4.16 -12.06
N ARG A 249 -19.06 -5.49 -12.20
CA ARG A 249 -18.98 -6.38 -11.02
C ARG A 249 -17.75 -6.06 -10.17
N PHE A 250 -16.62 -5.93 -10.81
CA PHE A 250 -15.37 -5.55 -10.17
C PHE A 250 -15.51 -4.21 -9.42
N SER A 251 -16.06 -3.17 -10.08
CA SER A 251 -16.22 -1.84 -9.47
C SER A 251 -17.14 -1.88 -8.24
N LYS A 252 -18.22 -2.65 -8.29
CA LYS A 252 -19.11 -2.85 -7.14
C LYS A 252 -18.41 -3.54 -5.98
N ASP A 253 -17.53 -4.50 -6.26
CA ASP A 253 -16.77 -5.19 -5.22
C ASP A 253 -15.68 -4.27 -4.63
N ILE A 254 -15.01 -3.43 -5.45
CA ILE A 254 -14.11 -2.37 -4.96
C ILE A 254 -14.85 -1.42 -4.01
N LYS A 255 -16.04 -0.93 -4.39
CA LYS A 255 -16.85 -0.03 -3.54
C LYS A 255 -17.20 -0.64 -2.18
N LYS A 256 -17.37 -1.95 -2.07
CA LYS A 256 -17.55 -2.61 -0.77
C LYS A 256 -16.28 -2.53 0.09
N ILE A 257 -15.12 -2.75 -0.50
CA ILE A 257 -13.83 -2.64 0.21
C ILE A 257 -13.64 -1.21 0.70
N THR A 258 -13.79 -0.23 -0.18
CA THR A 258 -13.60 1.19 0.17
C THR A 258 -14.60 1.68 1.22
N SER A 259 -15.84 1.21 1.16
CA SER A 259 -16.84 1.49 2.20
C SER A 259 -16.41 0.94 3.57
N ASN A 260 -15.81 -0.25 3.61
CA ASN A 260 -15.25 -0.80 4.85
C ASN A 260 -14.08 0.06 5.35
N ILE A 261 -13.14 0.43 4.46
CA ILE A 261 -12.01 1.30 4.79
C ILE A 261 -12.47 2.63 5.41
N LEU A 262 -13.51 3.25 4.83
CA LEU A 262 -14.07 4.53 5.29
C LEU A 262 -14.74 4.42 6.66
N ASN A 263 -15.28 3.26 7.02
CA ASN A 263 -15.97 3.01 8.29
C ASN A 263 -15.03 2.57 9.42
N ILE A 264 -13.78 2.21 9.14
CA ILE A 264 -12.82 1.82 10.17
C ILE A 264 -12.44 3.06 10.99
N LYS A 265 -12.68 3.01 12.30
CA LYS A 265 -12.18 4.05 13.21
C LYS A 265 -10.66 4.06 13.19
N THR A 266 -10.07 5.24 13.07
CA THR A 266 -8.62 5.41 13.20
C THR A 266 -8.19 4.96 14.59
N SER A 267 -7.33 3.94 14.65
CA SER A 267 -6.62 3.63 15.88
C SER A 267 -5.61 4.77 16.13
N SER A 268 -5.61 5.32 17.33
CA SER A 268 -4.60 6.30 17.73
C SER A 268 -3.24 5.60 17.90
N HIS A 269 -2.56 5.34 16.80
CA HIS A 269 -1.16 4.91 16.88
C HIS A 269 -0.31 6.12 17.25
N SER A 270 0.37 6.03 18.38
CA SER A 270 1.30 7.03 18.85
C SER A 270 2.44 7.23 17.84
N ASN A 271 2.61 8.47 17.42
CA ASN A 271 3.80 8.94 16.70
C ASN A 271 3.95 8.49 15.23
N PHE A 272 3.10 9.04 14.35
CA PHE A 272 3.17 8.84 12.89
C PHE A 272 4.57 9.14 12.31
N ALA A 273 5.26 10.18 12.80
CA ALA A 273 6.61 10.52 12.37
C ALA A 273 7.62 9.40 12.68
N GLN A 274 7.48 8.72 13.83
CA GLN A 274 8.32 7.60 14.19
C GLN A 274 8.08 6.41 13.24
N ARG A 275 6.83 6.11 12.94
CA ARG A 275 6.47 5.04 11.99
C ARG A 275 7.07 5.29 10.60
N LEU A 276 7.00 6.53 10.12
CA LEU A 276 7.56 6.90 8.83
C LEU A 276 9.10 6.76 8.83
N LYS A 277 9.76 7.19 9.91
CA LYS A 277 11.20 7.02 10.07
C LYS A 277 11.61 5.55 10.08
N GLU A 278 10.81 4.68 10.71
CA GLU A 278 11.03 3.24 10.71
C GLU A 278 10.78 2.61 9.32
N MET A 279 9.78 3.12 8.57
CA MET A 279 9.47 2.64 7.22
C MET A 279 10.60 2.85 6.22
N PHE A 280 11.22 4.02 6.26
CA PHE A 280 12.19 4.45 5.26
C PHE A 280 13.62 4.56 5.81
N GLY A 281 13.79 4.59 7.12
CA GLY A 281 15.09 4.72 7.79
C GLY A 281 15.89 3.41 7.81
N LYS A 282 17.11 3.50 8.34
CA LYS A 282 17.97 2.33 8.57
C LYS A 282 17.41 1.45 9.67
N ASP A 283 17.44 0.14 9.44
CA ASP A 283 17.39 -0.83 10.52
C ASP A 283 18.63 -0.61 11.41
N HIS A 284 18.40 -0.39 12.70
CA HIS A 284 19.46 -0.27 13.69
C HIS A 284 19.97 -1.64 14.13
#